data_8d7e3e8afb6df96e2b3a67536bea3c9d
#
_entry.id   8d7e3e8afb6df96e2b3a67536bea3c9d
#
_cell.length_a   1.000
_cell.length_b   1.000
_cell.length_c   1.000
_cell.angle_alpha   90.00
_cell.angle_beta   90.00
_cell.angle_gamma   90.00
#
_symmetry.space_group_name_H-M   'P 1'
#
loop_
_entity.id
_entity.type
_entity.pdbx_description
1 polymer ?
#
loop_
_entity_poly.entity_id
_entity_poly.type
_entity_poly.pdbx_seq_one_letter_code
_entity_poly.pdbx_strand_id
1 'polypeptide(L)'
;MNLDYAKIKEAAKNYEKDMTKFLRDIVKFPGESCDEKAHIDRIAEEMTKLGFNKVEIDPMGNVLGYMGTGETLIGFDAHIDTVGIGNKNNWNFDPYEGYENDTEIGGRGVSDQCGGIVSAVYGAKIMKDLGMLSDKYTVLVTGTVQEEDCDGLCWQYIINEDKIRPDFVVSTEPTDGGIYRGQRGRMEIRVDVKGVSCHGSAPERGDNAIYKMADILQDVRALNENDAADDKEVKGLVKMLDEKYNPEYKEANFLGRGTVTVSEIFFTSPSRCAVADSCSVSLDRRMTAGETWESCLDEIRALPAVKKYGDDVTVSMYEYSRPSYKGLTYPIECYFPTWVIPEDHKVTKSLEEAYKNLFGDERIGAHATVEMRKARPLTDKWTFSTNGVSIMGRNGIP
;
A
#
# COMPACT_ATOMS: atom_id res chain seq x y z
N MET A 1 10.67 -25.79 -19.18
CA MET A 1 9.86 -25.45 -20.38
C MET A 1 10.61 -24.33 -21.08
N ASN A 2 10.82 -24.43 -22.38
CA ASN A 2 11.46 -23.33 -23.10
C ASN A 2 10.34 -22.34 -23.46
N LEU A 3 10.31 -21.17 -22.83
CA LEU A 3 9.26 -20.16 -23.03
C LEU A 3 9.45 -19.46 -24.37
N ASP A 4 8.38 -19.38 -25.17
CA ASP A 4 8.35 -18.65 -26.44
C ASP A 4 7.77 -17.24 -26.20
N TYR A 5 8.65 -16.32 -25.85
CA TYR A 5 8.27 -14.94 -25.55
C TYR A 5 7.62 -14.19 -26.71
N ALA A 6 7.94 -14.58 -27.96
CA ALA A 6 7.29 -14.00 -29.14
C ALA A 6 5.80 -14.36 -29.20
N LYS A 7 5.47 -15.63 -28.92
CA LYS A 7 4.07 -16.08 -28.82
C LYS A 7 3.31 -15.44 -27.66
N ILE A 8 3.99 -15.20 -26.53
CA ILE A 8 3.38 -14.49 -25.39
C ILE A 8 3.00 -13.07 -25.81
N LYS A 9 3.91 -12.34 -26.48
CA LYS A 9 3.63 -10.99 -26.98
C LYS A 9 2.48 -10.97 -27.99
N GLU A 10 2.47 -11.92 -28.92
CA GLU A 10 1.41 -12.04 -29.91
C GLU A 10 0.06 -12.32 -29.26
N ALA A 11 0.01 -13.23 -28.28
CA ALA A 11 -1.20 -13.52 -27.53
C ALA A 11 -1.71 -12.29 -26.77
N ALA A 12 -0.82 -11.55 -26.08
CA ALA A 12 -1.18 -10.31 -25.40
C ALA A 12 -1.78 -9.29 -26.38
N LYS A 13 -1.16 -9.11 -27.54
CA LYS A 13 -1.66 -8.20 -28.57
C LYS A 13 -3.04 -8.62 -29.11
N ASN A 14 -3.30 -9.90 -29.22
CA ASN A 14 -4.59 -10.40 -29.67
C ASN A 14 -5.74 -10.10 -28.69
N TYR A 15 -5.41 -9.97 -27.39
CA TYR A 15 -6.36 -9.60 -26.33
C TYR A 15 -6.45 -8.09 -26.07
N GLU A 16 -5.67 -7.25 -26.73
CA GLU A 16 -5.61 -5.81 -26.49
C GLU A 16 -6.99 -5.13 -26.42
N LYS A 17 -7.86 -5.41 -27.39
CA LYS A 17 -9.21 -4.83 -27.43
C LYS A 17 -10.11 -5.30 -26.30
N ASP A 18 -10.01 -6.58 -25.95
CA ASP A 18 -10.79 -7.15 -24.86
C ASP A 18 -10.32 -6.59 -23.51
N MET A 19 -9.01 -6.48 -23.32
CA MET A 19 -8.39 -5.87 -22.14
C MET A 19 -8.79 -4.41 -22.00
N THR A 20 -8.70 -3.62 -23.07
CA THR A 20 -9.11 -2.22 -23.10
C THR A 20 -10.59 -2.08 -22.73
N LYS A 21 -11.46 -2.87 -23.36
CA LYS A 21 -12.88 -2.86 -23.04
C LYS A 21 -13.14 -3.22 -21.57
N PHE A 22 -12.49 -4.26 -21.07
CA PHE A 22 -12.65 -4.71 -19.69
C PHE A 22 -12.23 -3.62 -18.70
N LEU A 23 -11.07 -2.98 -18.90
CA LEU A 23 -10.64 -1.86 -18.07
C LEU A 23 -11.65 -0.71 -18.08
N ARG A 24 -12.11 -0.33 -19.28
CA ARG A 24 -13.13 0.72 -19.45
C ARG A 24 -14.43 0.38 -18.72
N ASP A 25 -14.85 -0.89 -18.77
CA ASP A 25 -16.07 -1.34 -18.10
C ASP A 25 -15.97 -1.26 -16.57
N ILE A 26 -14.78 -1.53 -15.98
CA ILE A 26 -14.55 -1.43 -14.53
C ILE A 26 -14.58 0.04 -14.11
N VAL A 27 -13.76 0.89 -14.71
CA VAL A 27 -13.53 2.27 -14.23
C VAL A 27 -14.70 3.23 -14.48
N LYS A 28 -15.74 2.80 -15.17
CA LYS A 28 -16.98 3.58 -15.30
C LYS A 28 -17.76 3.78 -14.01
N PHE A 29 -17.53 2.91 -13.05
CA PHE A 29 -18.20 2.96 -11.76
C PHE A 29 -17.28 3.58 -10.71
N PRO A 30 -17.81 4.38 -9.79
CA PRO A 30 -17.10 4.68 -8.55
C PRO A 30 -16.79 3.37 -7.82
N GLY A 31 -15.61 3.27 -7.22
CA GLY A 31 -15.18 2.09 -6.48
C GLY A 31 -14.28 2.52 -5.33
N GLU A 32 -14.70 3.53 -4.54
CA GLU A 32 -13.97 3.93 -3.34
C GLU A 32 -13.98 2.79 -2.32
N SER A 33 -13.00 2.77 -1.42
CA SER A 33 -12.92 1.75 -0.36
C SER A 33 -14.26 1.64 0.39
N CYS A 34 -14.74 0.42 0.58
CA CYS A 34 -16.05 0.05 1.13
C CYS A 34 -17.24 0.22 0.15
N ASP A 35 -17.04 0.51 -1.13
CA ASP A 35 -18.08 0.61 -2.16
C ASP A 35 -17.67 -0.06 -3.50
N GLU A 36 -16.92 -1.15 -3.42
CA GLU A 36 -16.27 -1.80 -4.56
C GLU A 36 -17.16 -2.80 -5.32
N LYS A 37 -18.40 -2.98 -4.88
CA LYS A 37 -19.28 -4.06 -5.40
C LYS A 37 -19.35 -4.12 -6.92
N ALA A 38 -19.50 -3.00 -7.59
CA ALA A 38 -19.64 -2.94 -9.04
C ALA A 38 -18.35 -3.43 -9.76
N HIS A 39 -17.18 -3.06 -9.24
CA HIS A 39 -15.90 -3.53 -9.74
C HIS A 39 -15.76 -5.05 -9.57
N ILE A 40 -16.03 -5.57 -8.37
CA ILE A 40 -15.95 -6.99 -8.03
C ILE A 40 -16.87 -7.82 -8.93
N ASP A 41 -18.14 -7.42 -9.07
CA ASP A 41 -19.10 -8.13 -9.92
C ASP A 41 -18.62 -8.20 -11.38
N ARG A 42 -18.11 -7.08 -11.92
CA ARG A 42 -17.62 -7.03 -13.30
C ARG A 42 -16.37 -7.90 -13.50
N ILE A 43 -15.46 -7.92 -12.52
CA ILE A 43 -14.25 -8.75 -12.57
C ILE A 43 -14.60 -10.23 -12.49
N ALA A 44 -15.50 -10.62 -11.58
CA ALA A 44 -15.95 -12.00 -11.44
C ALA A 44 -16.64 -12.51 -12.74
N GLU A 45 -17.42 -11.65 -13.40
CA GLU A 45 -18.04 -11.95 -14.69
C GLU A 45 -16.99 -12.23 -15.77
N GLU A 46 -15.96 -11.37 -15.89
CA GLU A 46 -14.91 -11.56 -16.89
C GLU A 46 -14.08 -12.81 -16.63
N MET A 47 -13.68 -13.07 -15.37
CA MET A 47 -12.98 -14.31 -15.02
C MET A 47 -13.78 -15.55 -15.39
N THR A 48 -15.10 -15.52 -15.13
CA THR A 48 -16.01 -16.63 -15.50
C THR A 48 -16.09 -16.82 -17.00
N LYS A 49 -16.28 -15.75 -17.77
CA LYS A 49 -16.30 -15.72 -19.25
C LYS A 49 -15.00 -16.28 -19.84
N LEU A 50 -13.85 -15.96 -19.26
CA LEU A 50 -12.52 -16.42 -19.70
C LEU A 50 -12.22 -17.87 -19.29
N GLY A 51 -13.12 -18.51 -18.53
CA GLY A 51 -13.04 -19.90 -18.16
C GLY A 51 -12.03 -20.20 -17.06
N PHE A 52 -11.96 -19.34 -16.03
CA PHE A 52 -11.29 -19.68 -14.79
C PHE A 52 -11.91 -20.95 -14.19
N ASN A 53 -11.10 -21.78 -13.57
CA ASN A 53 -11.56 -23.06 -13.01
C ASN A 53 -12.49 -22.87 -11.81
N LYS A 54 -12.25 -21.81 -11.03
CA LYS A 54 -13.07 -21.39 -9.90
C LYS A 54 -13.04 -19.87 -9.80
N VAL A 55 -14.17 -19.27 -9.54
CA VAL A 55 -14.31 -17.84 -9.21
C VAL A 55 -15.19 -17.73 -7.99
N GLU A 56 -14.73 -17.09 -6.96
CA GLU A 56 -15.48 -16.89 -5.73
C GLU A 56 -15.29 -15.46 -5.19
N ILE A 57 -16.27 -15.00 -4.44
CA ILE A 57 -16.21 -13.74 -3.73
C ILE A 57 -16.27 -14.10 -2.24
N ASP A 58 -15.20 -13.82 -1.51
CA ASP A 58 -15.08 -14.14 -0.10
C ASP A 58 -16.06 -13.32 0.76
N PRO A 59 -16.20 -13.63 2.06
CA PRO A 59 -17.06 -12.86 2.96
C PRO A 59 -16.65 -11.40 3.14
N MET A 60 -15.36 -11.05 2.98
CA MET A 60 -14.90 -9.67 3.03
C MET A 60 -15.26 -8.90 1.75
N GLY A 61 -15.32 -9.59 0.62
CA GLY A 61 -15.68 -9.01 -0.68
C GLY A 61 -14.60 -9.11 -1.73
N ASN A 62 -13.45 -9.72 -1.45
CA ASN A 62 -12.41 -9.96 -2.43
C ASN A 62 -12.89 -10.97 -3.48
N VAL A 63 -12.56 -10.74 -4.75
CA VAL A 63 -12.77 -11.75 -5.80
C VAL A 63 -11.49 -12.59 -5.97
N LEU A 64 -11.67 -13.90 -5.95
CA LEU A 64 -10.62 -14.91 -6.00
C LEU A 64 -10.84 -15.80 -7.21
N GLY A 65 -10.01 -15.66 -8.24
CA GLY A 65 -10.09 -16.43 -9.49
C GLY A 65 -8.93 -17.40 -9.61
N TYR A 66 -9.22 -18.69 -9.82
CA TYR A 66 -8.23 -19.75 -9.96
C TYR A 66 -8.17 -20.25 -11.39
N MET A 67 -6.95 -20.37 -11.92
CA MET A 67 -6.71 -20.95 -13.23
C MET A 67 -5.57 -21.97 -13.16
N GLY A 68 -5.84 -23.20 -13.59
CA GLY A 68 -4.96 -24.36 -13.41
C GLY A 68 -5.37 -25.24 -12.25
N THR A 69 -4.65 -26.35 -12.05
CA THR A 69 -4.95 -27.36 -11.03
C THR A 69 -3.70 -27.93 -10.37
N GLY A 70 -2.56 -27.24 -10.53
CA GLY A 70 -1.28 -27.67 -9.96
C GLY A 70 -1.15 -27.31 -8.49
N GLU A 71 -0.19 -27.91 -7.81
CA GLU A 71 0.06 -27.74 -6.39
C GLU A 71 0.73 -26.38 -6.05
N THR A 72 1.59 -25.88 -6.95
CA THR A 72 2.25 -24.58 -6.73
C THR A 72 1.27 -23.46 -7.03
N LEU A 73 0.92 -22.69 -6.01
CA LEU A 73 -0.02 -21.58 -6.08
C LEU A 73 0.72 -20.25 -6.29
N ILE A 74 0.51 -19.63 -7.44
CA ILE A 74 1.11 -18.33 -7.80
C ILE A 74 0.01 -17.26 -7.70
N GLY A 75 0.17 -16.28 -6.80
CA GLY A 75 -0.74 -15.16 -6.65
C GLY A 75 -0.38 -14.00 -7.59
N PHE A 76 -1.40 -13.40 -8.20
CA PHE A 76 -1.34 -12.07 -8.80
C PHE A 76 -2.39 -11.23 -8.13
N ASP A 77 -1.94 -10.23 -7.39
CA ASP A 77 -2.78 -9.34 -6.61
C ASP A 77 -2.95 -7.99 -7.28
N ALA A 78 -4.17 -7.48 -7.26
CA ALA A 78 -4.48 -6.10 -7.56
C ALA A 78 -5.60 -5.64 -6.62
N HIS A 79 -5.43 -4.50 -5.95
CA HIS A 79 -6.58 -3.87 -5.33
C HIS A 79 -7.48 -3.22 -6.38
N ILE A 80 -8.77 -3.16 -6.09
CA ILE A 80 -9.76 -2.67 -7.04
C ILE A 80 -10.53 -1.48 -6.50
N ASP A 81 -10.32 -1.14 -5.27
CA ASP A 81 -10.77 0.13 -4.72
C ASP A 81 -9.88 1.28 -5.20
N THR A 82 -10.40 2.47 -5.10
CA THR A 82 -9.74 3.70 -5.53
C THR A 82 -9.95 4.82 -4.52
N VAL A 83 -9.03 5.76 -4.48
CA VAL A 83 -9.30 7.02 -3.78
C VAL A 83 -10.38 7.84 -4.50
N GLY A 84 -11.08 8.69 -3.76
CA GLY A 84 -12.05 9.61 -4.33
C GLY A 84 -11.47 10.56 -5.38
N ILE A 85 -12.34 11.09 -6.25
CA ILE A 85 -11.92 12.00 -7.33
C ILE A 85 -11.54 13.40 -6.83
N GLY A 86 -11.81 13.72 -5.58
CA GLY A 86 -11.57 15.05 -5.03
C GLY A 86 -12.39 16.15 -5.72
N ASN A 87 -11.77 17.30 -5.97
CA ASN A 87 -12.46 18.40 -6.66
C ASN A 87 -12.54 18.11 -8.16
N LYS A 88 -13.76 17.89 -8.67
CA LYS A 88 -14.03 17.62 -10.09
C LYS A 88 -13.48 18.69 -11.03
N ASN A 89 -13.38 19.95 -10.58
CA ASN A 89 -12.83 21.04 -11.40
C ASN A 89 -11.31 20.91 -11.68
N ASN A 90 -10.62 20.04 -10.98
CA ASN A 90 -9.21 19.76 -11.23
C ASN A 90 -8.98 18.74 -12.35
N TRP A 91 -10.04 18.18 -12.90
CA TRP A 91 -9.98 17.20 -13.98
C TRP A 91 -10.28 17.86 -15.33
N ASN A 92 -9.52 17.50 -16.36
CA ASN A 92 -9.74 17.96 -17.74
C ASN A 92 -10.79 17.13 -18.49
N PHE A 93 -11.28 16.07 -17.87
CA PHE A 93 -12.31 15.15 -18.38
C PHE A 93 -13.13 14.61 -17.23
N ASP A 94 -14.23 13.92 -17.49
CA ASP A 94 -14.99 13.25 -16.44
C ASP A 94 -14.19 12.02 -15.94
N PRO A 95 -13.81 11.97 -14.65
CA PRO A 95 -12.92 10.92 -14.15
C PRO A 95 -13.51 9.51 -14.17
N TYR A 96 -14.83 9.34 -14.23
CA TYR A 96 -15.50 8.05 -14.35
C TYR A 96 -15.85 7.69 -15.79
N GLU A 97 -16.36 8.62 -16.58
CA GLU A 97 -16.49 8.38 -18.00
C GLU A 97 -15.14 8.15 -18.68
N GLY A 98 -14.11 8.85 -18.18
CA GLY A 98 -12.76 8.76 -18.68
C GLY A 98 -12.63 9.05 -20.18
N TYR A 99 -11.53 8.65 -20.75
CA TYR A 99 -11.32 8.70 -22.20
C TYR A 99 -10.50 7.50 -22.69
N GLU A 100 -10.54 7.26 -23.97
CA GLU A 100 -9.76 6.27 -24.70
C GLU A 100 -9.32 6.85 -26.05
N ASN A 101 -8.06 6.63 -26.38
CA ASN A 101 -7.52 6.91 -27.71
C ASN A 101 -6.60 5.77 -28.14
N ASP A 102 -5.86 5.94 -29.25
CA ASP A 102 -5.01 4.87 -29.81
C ASP A 102 -3.87 4.42 -28.90
N THR A 103 -3.52 5.19 -27.87
CA THR A 103 -2.33 4.96 -27.03
C THR A 103 -2.61 5.01 -25.53
N GLU A 104 -3.76 5.55 -25.11
CA GLU A 104 -4.03 5.85 -23.72
C GLU A 104 -5.47 5.56 -23.34
N ILE A 105 -5.63 5.15 -22.09
CA ILE A 105 -6.91 5.09 -21.37
C ILE A 105 -6.78 6.00 -20.14
N GLY A 106 -7.69 6.93 -19.97
CA GLY A 106 -7.72 7.85 -18.82
C GLY A 106 -8.98 7.65 -17.98
N GLY A 107 -8.84 7.72 -16.67
CA GLY A 107 -9.93 7.59 -15.69
C GLY A 107 -9.42 7.36 -14.28
N ARG A 108 -10.27 7.56 -13.27
CA ARG A 108 -9.95 7.17 -11.90
C ARG A 108 -9.78 5.65 -11.84
N GLY A 109 -8.71 5.18 -11.18
CA GLY A 109 -8.44 3.74 -11.04
C GLY A 109 -7.80 3.07 -12.26
N VAL A 110 -7.62 3.74 -13.41
CA VAL A 110 -7.02 3.13 -14.60
C VAL A 110 -5.60 2.65 -14.32
N SER A 111 -4.77 3.46 -13.70
CA SER A 111 -3.38 3.14 -13.35
C SER A 111 -3.30 2.47 -11.99
N ASP A 112 -3.98 2.99 -11.01
CA ASP A 112 -3.99 2.55 -9.62
C ASP A 112 -5.40 2.05 -9.25
N GLN A 113 -5.62 0.65 -9.19
CA GLN A 113 -4.75 -0.24 -9.99
C GLN A 113 -5.58 -1.24 -10.81
N CYS A 114 -6.75 -0.77 -11.35
CA CYS A 114 -7.59 -1.63 -12.21
C CYS A 114 -6.86 -2.11 -13.49
N GLY A 115 -5.85 -1.37 -13.97
CA GLY A 115 -4.98 -1.86 -15.05
C GLY A 115 -4.21 -3.12 -14.67
N GLY A 116 -3.85 -3.23 -13.40
CA GLY A 116 -3.19 -4.40 -12.83
C GLY A 116 -4.07 -5.65 -12.85
N ILE A 117 -5.31 -5.54 -12.33
CA ILE A 117 -6.24 -6.69 -12.35
C ILE A 117 -6.56 -7.15 -13.77
N VAL A 118 -6.75 -6.22 -14.72
CA VAL A 118 -6.96 -6.56 -16.13
C VAL A 118 -5.78 -7.36 -16.69
N SER A 119 -4.56 -6.89 -16.40
CA SER A 119 -3.33 -7.56 -16.84
C SER A 119 -3.18 -8.96 -16.22
N ALA A 120 -3.49 -9.10 -14.93
CA ALA A 120 -3.42 -10.38 -14.22
C ALA A 120 -4.45 -11.40 -14.75
N VAL A 121 -5.71 -10.97 -14.95
CA VAL A 121 -6.79 -11.81 -15.49
C VAL A 121 -6.45 -12.33 -16.89
N TYR A 122 -6.03 -11.46 -17.79
CA TYR A 122 -5.64 -11.86 -19.14
C TYR A 122 -4.28 -12.55 -19.21
N GLY A 123 -3.36 -12.24 -18.31
CA GLY A 123 -2.12 -12.98 -18.13
C GLY A 123 -2.36 -14.46 -17.80
N ALA A 124 -3.27 -14.74 -16.86
CA ALA A 124 -3.69 -16.10 -16.52
C ALA A 124 -4.36 -16.80 -17.73
N LYS A 125 -5.21 -16.09 -18.47
CA LYS A 125 -5.83 -16.60 -19.69
C LYS A 125 -4.80 -16.96 -20.76
N ILE A 126 -3.83 -16.11 -21.01
CA ILE A 126 -2.72 -16.35 -21.95
C ILE A 126 -1.91 -17.58 -21.54
N MET A 127 -1.58 -17.70 -20.24
CA MET A 127 -0.90 -18.89 -19.73
C MET A 127 -1.66 -20.17 -20.01
N LYS A 128 -2.99 -20.16 -19.84
CA LYS A 128 -3.87 -21.29 -20.17
C LYS A 128 -3.84 -21.60 -21.66
N ASP A 129 -4.04 -20.60 -22.51
CA ASP A 129 -4.14 -20.78 -23.97
C ASP A 129 -2.83 -21.30 -24.58
N LEU A 130 -1.69 -20.89 -24.03
CA LEU A 130 -0.37 -21.35 -24.45
C LEU A 130 0.09 -22.64 -23.76
N GLY A 131 -0.77 -23.26 -22.94
CA GLY A 131 -0.45 -24.52 -22.25
C GLY A 131 0.67 -24.40 -21.22
N MET A 132 0.86 -23.20 -20.62
CA MET A 132 1.96 -22.93 -19.70
C MET A 132 1.68 -23.38 -18.26
N LEU A 133 0.41 -23.58 -17.89
CA LEU A 133 0.02 -23.90 -16.51
C LEU A 133 0.45 -25.32 -16.10
N SER A 134 0.33 -26.30 -17.01
CA SER A 134 0.60 -27.73 -16.74
C SER A 134 -0.07 -28.23 -15.45
N ASP A 135 0.26 -29.44 -15.01
CA ASP A 135 -0.21 -29.99 -13.73
C ASP A 135 0.58 -29.48 -12.51
N LYS A 136 1.46 -28.52 -12.70
CA LYS A 136 2.34 -27.99 -11.63
C LYS A 136 1.82 -26.73 -11.01
N TYR A 137 1.13 -25.88 -11.76
CA TYR A 137 0.82 -24.52 -11.35
C TYR A 137 -0.67 -24.26 -11.31
N THR A 138 -1.08 -23.56 -10.30
CA THR A 138 -2.35 -22.83 -10.22
C THR A 138 -2.04 -21.35 -10.10
N VAL A 139 -2.64 -20.54 -10.96
CA VAL A 139 -2.62 -19.09 -10.84
C VAL A 139 -3.87 -18.66 -10.06
N LEU A 140 -3.64 -17.93 -8.98
CA LEU A 140 -4.66 -17.22 -8.22
C LEU A 140 -4.60 -15.74 -8.59
N VAL A 141 -5.66 -15.21 -9.18
CA VAL A 141 -5.80 -13.77 -9.40
C VAL A 141 -6.75 -13.23 -8.34
N THR A 142 -6.31 -12.25 -7.58
CA THR A 142 -7.11 -11.58 -6.54
C THR A 142 -7.44 -10.16 -6.95
N GLY A 143 -8.73 -9.81 -6.91
CA GLY A 143 -9.16 -8.42 -6.90
C GLY A 143 -9.55 -8.06 -5.47
N THR A 144 -8.71 -7.29 -4.79
CA THR A 144 -8.79 -7.05 -3.36
C THR A 144 -9.44 -5.72 -3.03
N VAL A 145 -10.12 -5.65 -1.88
CA VAL A 145 -10.91 -4.49 -1.43
C VAL A 145 -10.23 -3.78 -0.26
N GLN A 146 -10.55 -2.49 -0.06
CA GLN A 146 -10.13 -1.66 1.08
C GLN A 146 -8.59 -1.50 1.23
N GLU A 147 -7.85 -1.59 0.14
CA GLU A 147 -6.40 -1.40 0.18
C GLU A 147 -6.05 0.06 0.46
N GLU A 148 -6.69 1.00 -0.24
CA GLU A 148 -6.45 2.44 -0.15
C GLU A 148 -6.74 3.03 1.24
N ASP A 149 -7.71 2.43 1.94
CA ASP A 149 -8.02 2.79 3.33
C ASP A 149 -7.06 2.10 4.32
N CYS A 150 -6.67 0.85 4.04
CA CYS A 150 -5.93 0.02 5.00
C CYS A 150 -5.10 -1.07 4.30
N ASP A 151 -3.86 -0.73 3.97
CA ASP A 151 -2.92 -1.59 3.25
C ASP A 151 -2.88 -3.02 3.82
N GLY A 152 -3.10 -4.01 2.98
CA GLY A 152 -2.98 -5.42 3.33
C GLY A 152 -4.07 -5.98 4.24
N LEU A 153 -5.11 -5.21 4.61
CA LEU A 153 -6.27 -5.72 5.36
C LEU A 153 -6.88 -6.95 4.68
N CYS A 154 -7.15 -6.84 3.39
CA CYS A 154 -7.71 -7.90 2.55
C CYS A 154 -6.85 -9.18 2.60
N TRP A 155 -5.54 -9.05 2.52
CA TRP A 155 -4.63 -10.20 2.56
C TRP A 155 -4.49 -10.82 3.95
N GLN A 156 -4.67 -10.05 5.03
CA GLN A 156 -4.80 -10.66 6.36
C GLN A 156 -6.05 -11.54 6.42
N TYR A 157 -7.17 -11.10 5.83
CA TYR A 157 -8.38 -11.88 5.75
C TYR A 157 -8.18 -13.15 4.90
N ILE A 158 -7.69 -13.01 3.68
CA ILE A 158 -7.42 -14.13 2.75
C ILE A 158 -6.54 -15.21 3.41
N ILE A 159 -5.46 -14.80 4.10
CA ILE A 159 -4.53 -15.74 4.72
C ILE A 159 -5.10 -16.32 6.02
N ASN A 160 -5.69 -15.48 6.88
CA ASN A 160 -6.08 -15.88 8.23
C ASN A 160 -7.46 -16.52 8.30
N GLU A 161 -8.41 -16.11 7.44
CA GLU A 161 -9.79 -16.60 7.46
C GLU A 161 -10.08 -17.58 6.33
N ASP A 162 -9.75 -17.23 5.09
CA ASP A 162 -9.93 -18.12 3.95
C ASP A 162 -8.89 -19.24 3.88
N LYS A 163 -7.79 -19.11 4.67
CA LYS A 163 -6.69 -20.11 4.74
C LYS A 163 -5.97 -20.31 3.41
N ILE A 164 -5.95 -19.28 2.58
CA ILE A 164 -5.26 -19.29 1.29
C ILE A 164 -3.85 -18.73 1.48
N ARG A 165 -2.86 -19.54 1.10
CA ARG A 165 -1.45 -19.18 1.26
C ARG A 165 -0.68 -19.51 -0.02
N PRO A 166 -0.50 -18.56 -0.95
CA PRO A 166 0.31 -18.77 -2.15
C PRO A 166 1.78 -19.04 -1.83
N ASP A 167 2.48 -19.71 -2.75
CA ASP A 167 3.93 -19.90 -2.65
C ASP A 167 4.70 -18.59 -2.89
N PHE A 168 4.14 -17.72 -3.72
CA PHE A 168 4.58 -16.34 -3.92
C PHE A 168 3.50 -15.50 -4.58
N VAL A 169 3.60 -14.16 -4.45
CA VAL A 169 2.62 -13.21 -4.97
C VAL A 169 3.33 -12.07 -5.73
N VAL A 170 2.78 -11.72 -6.87
CA VAL A 170 3.13 -10.51 -7.61
C VAL A 170 2.00 -9.49 -7.43
N SER A 171 2.25 -8.41 -6.71
CA SER A 171 1.33 -7.26 -6.67
C SER A 171 1.55 -6.38 -7.88
N THR A 172 0.46 -5.94 -8.51
CA THR A 172 0.50 -5.27 -9.81
C THR A 172 0.37 -3.75 -9.72
N GLU A 173 0.98 -3.16 -8.70
CA GLU A 173 1.05 -1.72 -8.50
C GLU A 173 1.62 -0.96 -9.70
N PRO A 174 1.30 0.35 -9.87
CA PRO A 174 1.74 1.15 -11.01
C PRO A 174 3.23 1.51 -10.93
N THR A 175 4.12 0.53 -11.09
CA THR A 175 5.57 0.64 -10.88
C THR A 175 6.34 1.28 -12.03
N ASP A 176 5.65 1.75 -13.08
CA ASP A 176 6.32 2.24 -14.31
C ASP A 176 7.29 1.20 -14.91
N GLY A 177 6.85 -0.07 -14.91
CA GLY A 177 7.64 -1.21 -15.41
C GLY A 177 8.80 -1.62 -14.51
N GLY A 178 8.90 -1.11 -13.29
CA GLY A 178 9.91 -1.55 -12.32
C GLY A 178 9.48 -2.79 -11.54
N ILE A 179 10.47 -3.56 -11.09
CA ILE A 179 10.29 -4.70 -10.19
C ILE A 179 10.73 -4.26 -8.80
N TYR A 180 9.77 -4.13 -7.89
CA TYR A 180 10.06 -3.68 -6.53
C TYR A 180 10.04 -4.85 -5.57
N ARG A 181 11.17 -5.05 -4.89
CA ARG A 181 11.43 -6.16 -3.99
C ARG A 181 11.41 -5.79 -2.52
N GLY A 182 10.88 -4.62 -2.19
CA GLY A 182 10.75 -4.16 -0.82
C GLY A 182 10.10 -2.80 -0.73
N GLN A 183 9.56 -2.51 0.44
CA GLN A 183 8.96 -1.22 0.76
C GLN A 183 9.13 -0.89 2.23
N ARG A 184 9.10 0.41 2.55
CA ARG A 184 9.03 0.88 3.93
C ARG A 184 7.67 0.53 4.52
N GLY A 185 7.66 0.22 5.82
CA GLY A 185 6.43 0.07 6.57
C GLY A 185 5.76 1.42 6.84
N ARG A 186 4.52 1.35 7.29
CA ARG A 186 3.72 2.49 7.73
C ARG A 186 3.03 2.15 9.05
N MET A 187 2.85 3.10 9.92
CA MET A 187 1.89 3.00 11.01
C MET A 187 1.27 4.35 11.33
N GLU A 188 0.07 4.31 11.86
CA GLU A 188 -0.68 5.50 12.26
C GLU A 188 -0.70 5.58 13.77
N ILE A 189 -0.13 6.66 14.29
CA ILE A 189 0.01 6.90 15.73
C ILE A 189 -0.91 8.04 16.13
N ARG A 190 -1.60 7.88 17.25
CA ARG A 190 -2.40 8.92 17.87
C ARG A 190 -1.71 9.41 19.13
N VAL A 191 -1.62 10.72 19.27
CA VAL A 191 -1.16 11.37 20.51
C VAL A 191 -2.31 12.23 21.04
N ASP A 192 -2.78 11.89 22.22
CA ASP A 192 -3.83 12.62 22.94
C ASP A 192 -3.23 13.34 24.13
N VAL A 193 -3.58 14.63 24.25
CA VAL A 193 -3.13 15.50 25.35
C VAL A 193 -4.35 16.01 26.13
N LYS A 194 -4.28 15.87 27.44
CA LYS A 194 -5.27 16.39 28.38
C LYS A 194 -4.86 17.75 28.93
N GLY A 195 -5.86 18.59 29.15
CA GLY A 195 -5.74 19.86 29.81
C GLY A 195 -6.85 20.05 30.84
N VAL A 196 -6.98 21.28 31.32
CA VAL A 196 -8.05 21.71 32.23
C VAL A 196 -8.69 22.96 31.68
N SER A 197 -9.97 22.90 31.34
CA SER A 197 -10.69 24.03 30.78
C SER A 197 -11.01 25.07 31.86
N CYS A 198 -10.97 26.35 31.46
CA CYS A 198 -11.45 27.48 32.24
C CYS A 198 -11.84 28.61 31.28
N HIS A 199 -12.40 29.67 31.84
CA HIS A 199 -12.76 30.86 31.07
C HIS A 199 -11.50 31.51 30.48
N GLY A 200 -11.50 31.87 29.19
CA GLY A 200 -10.33 32.41 28.48
C GLY A 200 -9.80 33.74 29.03
N SER A 201 -10.60 34.49 29.84
CA SER A 201 -10.14 35.72 30.52
C SER A 201 -9.31 35.47 31.79
N ALA A 202 -9.25 34.21 32.25
CA ALA A 202 -8.48 33.81 33.43
C ALA A 202 -7.70 32.53 33.15
N PRO A 203 -6.81 32.52 32.12
CA PRO A 203 -6.13 31.32 31.63
C PRO A 203 -5.23 30.63 32.68
N GLU A 204 -4.79 31.38 33.71
CA GLU A 204 -4.00 30.87 34.83
C GLU A 204 -4.74 29.86 35.71
N ARG A 205 -6.08 29.72 35.54
CA ARG A 205 -6.93 28.78 36.26
C ARG A 205 -7.11 27.47 35.52
N GLY A 206 -6.63 27.39 34.30
CA GLY A 206 -6.69 26.22 33.45
C GLY A 206 -5.31 25.65 33.14
N ASP A 207 -5.32 24.61 32.32
CA ASP A 207 -4.13 23.99 31.77
C ASP A 207 -4.36 23.70 30.29
N ASN A 208 -3.68 24.42 29.43
CA ASN A 208 -4.00 24.44 28.00
C ASN A 208 -3.37 23.27 27.26
N ALA A 209 -4.20 22.32 26.85
CA ALA A 209 -3.76 21.16 26.07
C ALA A 209 -3.10 21.52 24.72
N ILE A 210 -3.52 22.64 24.09
CA ILE A 210 -2.92 23.09 22.83
C ILE A 210 -1.46 23.54 23.05
N TYR A 211 -1.15 24.19 24.16
CA TYR A 211 0.24 24.60 24.45
C TYR A 211 1.13 23.40 24.72
N LYS A 212 0.63 22.39 25.46
CA LYS A 212 1.34 21.13 25.65
C LYS A 212 1.58 20.41 24.32
N MET A 213 0.55 20.34 23.47
CA MET A 213 0.67 19.74 22.13
C MET A 213 1.68 20.52 21.28
N ALA A 214 1.71 21.83 21.34
CA ALA A 214 2.68 22.64 20.59
C ALA A 214 4.13 22.26 20.90
N ASP A 215 4.46 22.00 22.18
CA ASP A 215 5.78 21.51 22.58
C ASP A 215 6.06 20.12 21.94
N ILE A 216 5.09 19.20 21.99
CA ILE A 216 5.21 17.86 21.40
C ILE A 216 5.41 17.94 19.87
N LEU A 217 4.69 18.84 19.19
CA LEU A 217 4.85 19.00 17.74
C LEU A 217 6.24 19.48 17.35
N GLN A 218 6.91 20.31 18.16
CA GLN A 218 8.29 20.72 17.91
C GLN A 218 9.25 19.53 18.05
N ASP A 219 9.03 18.68 19.05
CA ASP A 219 9.86 17.48 19.23
C ASP A 219 9.67 16.50 18.07
N VAL A 220 8.42 16.26 17.61
CA VAL A 220 8.13 15.41 16.45
C VAL A 220 8.79 15.96 15.18
N ARG A 221 8.70 17.27 14.95
CA ARG A 221 9.36 17.95 13.85
C ARG A 221 10.88 17.72 13.86
N ALA A 222 11.48 17.81 15.03
CA ALA A 222 12.92 17.64 15.22
C ALA A 222 13.41 16.22 14.83
N LEU A 223 12.58 15.17 14.94
CA LEU A 223 12.95 13.81 14.52
C LEU A 223 13.36 13.73 13.04
N ASN A 224 12.72 14.50 12.16
CA ASN A 224 13.05 14.52 10.74
C ASN A 224 14.13 15.55 10.36
N GLU A 225 14.12 16.72 11.02
CA GLU A 225 14.91 17.89 10.61
C GLU A 225 16.31 17.91 11.19
N ASN A 226 16.52 17.29 12.35
CA ASN A 226 17.79 17.36 13.08
C ASN A 226 18.83 16.33 12.60
N ASP A 227 19.06 16.25 11.29
CA ASP A 227 20.14 15.43 10.73
C ASP A 227 21.53 15.85 11.24
N ALA A 228 21.68 17.09 11.64
CA ALA A 228 22.91 17.67 12.15
C ALA A 228 22.98 17.79 13.68
N ALA A 229 21.90 17.50 14.41
CA ALA A 229 21.91 17.63 15.86
C ALA A 229 22.75 16.54 16.51
N ASP A 230 23.65 16.94 17.41
CA ASP A 230 24.44 16.02 18.21
C ASP A 230 23.66 15.38 19.36
N ASP A 231 22.41 15.77 19.55
CA ASP A 231 21.55 15.23 20.59
C ASP A 231 21.08 13.82 20.23
N LYS A 232 21.68 12.84 20.87
CA LYS A 232 21.40 11.42 20.66
C LYS A 232 20.00 11.01 21.13
N GLU A 233 19.37 11.77 22.02
CA GLU A 233 18.04 11.47 22.55
C GLU A 233 16.94 11.78 21.53
N VAL A 234 17.14 12.77 20.68
CA VAL A 234 16.18 13.18 19.64
C VAL A 234 16.44 12.47 18.31
N LYS A 235 17.62 11.90 18.10
CA LYS A 235 17.99 11.18 16.88
C LYS A 235 17.24 9.87 16.69
N GLY A 236 16.49 9.41 17.66
CA GLY A 236 15.62 8.27 17.66
C GLY A 236 15.93 7.15 16.65
N LEU A 237 15.06 6.22 16.57
CA LEU A 237 15.11 5.04 15.68
C LEU A 237 15.17 5.38 14.18
N VAL A 238 14.82 6.61 13.80
CA VAL A 238 14.85 7.09 12.41
C VAL A 238 16.23 6.91 11.74
N LYS A 239 17.31 6.91 12.52
CA LYS A 239 18.69 6.70 12.04
C LYS A 239 19.29 5.37 12.44
N MET A 240 18.51 4.49 13.03
CA MET A 240 18.98 3.23 13.60
C MET A 240 19.71 2.34 12.60
N LEU A 241 19.41 2.48 11.32
CA LEU A 241 19.89 1.60 10.25
C LEU A 241 20.80 2.31 9.25
N ASP A 242 21.43 3.42 9.63
CA ASP A 242 22.52 4.00 8.86
C ASP A 242 23.69 2.99 8.80
N GLU A 243 24.27 2.76 7.62
CA GLU A 243 25.42 1.86 7.39
C GLU A 243 26.57 2.09 8.38
N LYS A 244 26.77 3.33 8.78
CA LYS A 244 27.80 3.72 9.72
C LYS A 244 27.62 3.11 11.11
N TYR A 245 26.36 2.83 11.50
CA TYR A 245 26.01 2.33 12.81
C TYR A 245 25.62 0.86 12.81
N ASN A 246 25.25 0.29 11.64
CA ASN A 246 24.77 -1.09 11.55
C ASN A 246 25.10 -1.73 10.20
N PRO A 247 26.41 -1.98 9.91
CA PRO A 247 26.86 -2.47 8.61
C PRO A 247 26.35 -3.88 8.26
N GLU A 248 25.87 -4.65 9.21
CA GLU A 248 25.26 -5.96 9.02
C GLU A 248 23.87 -5.90 8.36
N TYR A 249 23.21 -4.74 8.39
CA TYR A 249 21.88 -4.54 7.80
C TYR A 249 21.94 -3.82 6.44
N LYS A 250 22.74 -4.31 5.50
CA LYS A 250 22.80 -3.73 4.15
C LYS A 250 21.45 -3.69 3.44
N GLU A 251 20.62 -4.72 3.64
CA GLU A 251 19.27 -4.77 3.08
C GLU A 251 18.37 -3.70 3.69
N ALA A 252 18.58 -3.34 4.94
CA ALA A 252 17.86 -2.27 5.60
C ALA A 252 18.15 -0.89 5.00
N ASN A 253 19.41 -0.65 4.62
CA ASN A 253 19.81 0.60 3.97
C ASN A 253 19.22 0.76 2.58
N PHE A 254 18.86 -0.33 1.93
CA PHE A 254 18.15 -0.32 0.66
C PHE A 254 16.85 0.50 0.72
N LEU A 255 16.11 0.45 1.83
CA LEU A 255 14.87 1.19 2.01
C LEU A 255 15.07 2.66 2.44
N GLY A 256 16.28 3.02 2.88
CA GLY A 256 16.56 4.34 3.44
C GLY A 256 16.03 4.48 4.86
N ARG A 257 15.94 5.72 5.35
CA ARG A 257 15.49 6.02 6.72
C ARG A 257 13.97 6.07 6.85
N GLY A 258 13.46 5.81 8.05
CA GLY A 258 12.08 6.10 8.43
C GLY A 258 11.82 7.60 8.55
N THR A 259 10.55 7.97 8.62
CA THR A 259 10.10 9.36 8.83
C THR A 259 8.85 9.39 9.70
N VAL A 260 8.57 10.52 10.32
CA VAL A 260 7.33 10.78 11.05
C VAL A 260 6.78 12.14 10.67
N THR A 261 5.48 12.20 10.37
CA THR A 261 4.79 13.45 9.97
C THR A 261 3.53 13.62 10.78
N VAL A 262 3.27 14.83 11.27
CA VAL A 262 1.96 15.20 11.81
C VAL A 262 1.02 15.37 10.62
N SER A 263 0.01 14.53 10.51
CA SER A 263 -0.95 14.51 9.40
C SER A 263 -2.27 15.21 9.72
N GLU A 264 -2.67 15.20 10.99
CA GLU A 264 -3.91 15.80 11.44
C GLU A 264 -3.78 16.40 12.84
N ILE A 265 -4.61 17.37 13.15
CA ILE A 265 -4.75 17.94 14.49
C ILE A 265 -6.22 18.14 14.83
N PHE A 266 -6.63 17.73 16.02
CA PHE A 266 -7.99 17.89 16.54
C PHE A 266 -7.98 18.48 17.94
N PHE A 267 -9.03 19.22 18.30
CA PHE A 267 -9.23 19.72 19.64
C PHE A 267 -10.72 19.69 20.00
N THR A 268 -11.02 19.59 21.29
CA THR A 268 -12.39 19.54 21.81
C THR A 268 -12.65 20.67 22.81
N SER A 269 -12.16 21.86 22.52
CA SER A 269 -12.46 23.00 23.37
C SER A 269 -13.97 23.26 23.42
N PRO A 270 -14.57 23.49 24.60
CA PRO A 270 -16.01 23.75 24.73
C PRO A 270 -16.47 25.05 24.07
N SER A 271 -15.57 26.02 23.91
CA SER A 271 -15.83 27.25 23.18
C SER A 271 -14.54 27.96 22.77
N ARG A 272 -14.68 28.96 21.86
CA ARG A 272 -13.55 29.82 21.45
C ARG A 272 -13.08 30.78 22.57
N CYS A 273 -13.85 30.88 23.65
CA CYS A 273 -13.57 31.71 24.82
C CYS A 273 -13.09 30.90 26.02
N ALA A 274 -12.73 29.64 25.83
CA ALA A 274 -12.25 28.75 26.88
C ALA A 274 -10.85 28.25 26.60
N VAL A 275 -10.12 27.92 27.67
CA VAL A 275 -8.87 27.18 27.60
C VAL A 275 -9.20 25.76 27.13
N ALA A 276 -8.42 25.23 26.17
CA ALA A 276 -8.62 23.92 25.63
C ALA A 276 -8.27 22.82 26.64
N ASP A 277 -9.21 21.88 26.85
CA ASP A 277 -9.07 20.75 27.76
C ASP A 277 -8.57 19.47 27.07
N SER A 278 -8.49 19.49 25.74
CA SER A 278 -7.87 18.42 24.96
C SER A 278 -7.26 18.94 23.67
N CYS A 279 -6.26 18.24 23.18
CA CYS A 279 -5.72 18.39 21.83
C CYS A 279 -5.14 17.04 21.41
N SER A 280 -5.46 16.61 20.21
CA SER A 280 -4.98 15.33 19.67
C SER A 280 -4.37 15.53 18.30
N VAL A 281 -3.42 14.65 17.94
CA VAL A 281 -2.81 14.62 16.59
C VAL A 281 -2.69 13.21 16.08
N SER A 282 -2.75 13.07 14.75
CA SER A 282 -2.35 11.86 14.04
C SER A 282 -0.94 12.03 13.49
N LEU A 283 -0.14 10.97 13.61
CA LEU A 283 1.20 10.89 13.04
C LEU A 283 1.23 9.78 11.99
N ASP A 284 1.67 10.10 10.78
CA ASP A 284 2.07 9.13 9.75
C ASP A 284 3.53 8.76 10.00
N ARG A 285 3.79 7.54 10.44
CA ARG A 285 5.13 6.99 10.68
C ARG A 285 5.51 6.05 9.56
N ARG A 286 6.52 6.43 8.77
CA ARG A 286 7.12 5.57 7.76
C ARG A 286 8.30 4.84 8.36
N MET A 287 8.23 3.52 8.37
CA MET A 287 9.18 2.64 9.04
C MET A 287 10.21 2.11 8.06
N THR A 288 11.41 1.85 8.54
CA THR A 288 12.45 1.15 7.78
C THR A 288 12.73 -0.23 8.37
N ALA A 289 13.55 -1.03 7.70
CA ALA A 289 13.85 -2.38 8.14
C ALA A 289 14.48 -2.39 9.56
N GLY A 290 14.06 -3.34 10.39
CA GLY A 290 14.47 -3.45 11.79
C GLY A 290 13.63 -2.65 12.79
N GLU A 291 12.79 -1.72 12.34
CA GLU A 291 11.83 -1.04 13.21
C GLU A 291 10.58 -1.89 13.42
N THR A 292 10.05 -1.84 14.65
CA THR A 292 8.79 -2.49 15.04
C THR A 292 7.79 -1.43 15.52
N TRP A 293 6.52 -1.81 15.63
CA TRP A 293 5.50 -0.88 16.13
C TRP A 293 5.81 -0.44 17.57
N GLU A 294 6.35 -1.33 18.40
CA GLU A 294 6.76 -1.01 19.77
C GLU A 294 7.86 0.06 19.76
N SER A 295 8.91 -0.16 18.95
CA SER A 295 10.02 0.78 18.86
C SER A 295 9.59 2.16 18.39
N CYS A 296 8.63 2.22 17.45
CA CYS A 296 8.10 3.49 16.94
C CYS A 296 7.22 4.22 17.97
N LEU A 297 6.39 3.50 18.74
CA LEU A 297 5.62 4.11 19.84
C LEU A 297 6.54 4.59 20.94
N ASP A 298 7.57 3.82 21.27
CA ASP A 298 8.53 4.16 22.33
C ASP A 298 9.38 5.39 21.94
N GLU A 299 9.69 5.57 20.65
CA GLU A 299 10.32 6.79 20.14
C GLU A 299 9.48 8.03 20.48
N ILE A 300 8.16 7.98 20.21
CA ILE A 300 7.25 9.10 20.51
C ILE A 300 7.09 9.29 22.04
N ARG A 301 6.96 8.19 22.79
CA ARG A 301 6.89 8.23 24.27
C ARG A 301 8.15 8.79 24.91
N ALA A 302 9.29 8.64 24.25
CA ALA A 302 10.58 9.11 24.72
C ALA A 302 10.81 10.61 24.48
N LEU A 303 9.98 11.29 23.70
CA LEU A 303 10.11 12.71 23.41
C LEU A 303 10.13 13.55 24.70
N PRO A 304 10.98 14.59 24.77
CA PRO A 304 11.10 15.43 25.96
C PRO A 304 9.78 16.02 26.43
N ALA A 305 8.98 16.55 25.52
CA ALA A 305 7.67 17.12 25.85
C ALA A 305 6.66 16.06 26.33
N VAL A 306 6.67 14.84 25.76
CA VAL A 306 5.82 13.74 26.22
C VAL A 306 6.19 13.35 27.65
N LYS A 307 7.48 13.19 27.95
CA LYS A 307 7.96 12.91 29.31
C LYS A 307 7.65 14.06 30.29
N LYS A 308 7.77 15.31 29.84
CA LYS A 308 7.47 16.50 30.66
C LYS A 308 6.03 16.52 31.15
N TYR A 309 5.08 16.14 30.29
CA TYR A 309 3.65 16.17 30.59
C TYR A 309 3.10 14.83 31.12
N GLY A 310 3.86 13.74 31.03
CA GLY A 310 3.60 12.47 31.68
C GLY A 310 2.18 11.94 31.47
N ASP A 311 1.43 11.75 32.54
CA ASP A 311 0.09 11.15 32.52
C ASP A 311 -0.96 11.96 31.76
N ASP A 312 -0.66 13.22 31.41
CA ASP A 312 -1.53 14.01 30.57
C ASP A 312 -1.41 13.65 29.08
N VAL A 313 -0.44 12.83 28.69
CA VAL A 313 -0.20 12.43 27.31
C VAL A 313 -0.41 10.92 27.14
N THR A 314 -1.24 10.56 26.18
CA THR A 314 -1.42 9.16 25.75
C THR A 314 -0.91 9.00 24.32
N VAL A 315 -0.05 8.01 24.10
CA VAL A 315 0.46 7.63 22.77
C VAL A 315 -0.06 6.24 22.46
N SER A 316 -0.85 6.12 21.39
CA SER A 316 -1.51 4.87 20.97
C SER A 316 -1.40 4.67 19.45
N MET A 317 -1.66 3.47 19.00
CA MET A 317 -1.80 3.14 17.58
C MET A 317 -3.28 3.17 17.21
N TYR A 318 -3.58 3.58 15.97
CA TYR A 318 -4.93 3.49 15.44
C TYR A 318 -5.33 2.05 15.15
N GLU A 319 -6.63 1.80 15.18
CA GLU A 319 -7.26 0.58 14.69
C GLU A 319 -8.19 0.97 13.53
N TYR A 320 -8.12 0.21 12.45
CA TYR A 320 -9.06 0.29 11.35
C TYR A 320 -10.19 -0.70 11.55
N SER A 321 -11.45 -0.25 11.44
CA SER A 321 -12.63 -1.07 11.71
C SER A 321 -13.84 -0.68 10.84
N ARG A 322 -13.60 -0.08 9.66
CA ARG A 322 -14.69 0.19 8.71
C ARG A 322 -15.22 -1.13 8.13
N PRO A 323 -16.54 -1.29 8.01
CA PRO A 323 -17.10 -2.46 7.35
C PRO A 323 -16.82 -2.43 5.85
N SER A 324 -16.53 -3.60 5.26
CA SER A 324 -16.46 -3.76 3.80
C SER A 324 -17.82 -3.48 3.14
N TYR A 325 -17.85 -3.39 1.81
CA TYR A 325 -19.12 -3.22 1.08
C TYR A 325 -20.15 -4.36 1.34
N LYS A 326 -19.69 -5.51 1.83
CA LYS A 326 -20.56 -6.61 2.26
C LYS A 326 -21.04 -6.51 3.71
N GLY A 327 -20.60 -5.48 4.44
CA GLY A 327 -20.95 -5.25 5.83
C GLY A 327 -20.10 -6.03 6.84
N LEU A 328 -19.08 -6.77 6.39
CA LEU A 328 -18.13 -7.43 7.29
C LEU A 328 -17.14 -6.41 7.85
N THR A 329 -16.99 -6.38 9.16
CA THR A 329 -15.93 -5.64 9.84
C THR A 329 -14.83 -6.62 10.28
N TYR A 330 -13.59 -6.34 9.89
CA TYR A 330 -12.40 -7.09 10.28
C TYR A 330 -11.38 -6.13 10.89
N PRO A 331 -11.44 -5.90 12.21
CA PRO A 331 -10.58 -4.91 12.86
C PRO A 331 -9.12 -5.32 12.82
N ILE A 332 -8.26 -4.39 12.43
CA ILE A 332 -6.81 -4.54 12.53
C ILE A 332 -6.14 -3.26 13.02
N GLU A 333 -4.98 -3.41 13.64
CA GLU A 333 -4.13 -2.28 13.98
C GLU A 333 -3.56 -1.64 12.71
N CYS A 334 -3.55 -0.30 12.66
CA CYS A 334 -2.92 0.48 11.58
C CYS A 334 -1.39 0.39 11.67
N TYR A 335 -0.89 -0.84 11.55
CA TYR A 335 0.51 -1.23 11.52
C TYR A 335 0.79 -2.08 10.29
N PHE A 336 1.61 -1.58 9.42
CA PHE A 336 1.94 -2.09 8.11
C PHE A 336 3.44 -2.34 8.05
N PRO A 337 3.93 -3.56 8.36
CA PRO A 337 5.35 -3.81 8.55
C PRO A 337 6.17 -3.64 7.27
N THR A 338 7.39 -3.20 7.46
CA THR A 338 8.43 -3.17 6.43
C THR A 338 8.75 -4.58 5.92
N TRP A 339 9.08 -4.70 4.65
CA TRP A 339 9.58 -5.94 4.08
C TRP A 339 10.61 -5.71 2.99
N VAL A 340 11.51 -6.68 2.83
CA VAL A 340 12.51 -6.77 1.75
C VAL A 340 12.65 -8.20 1.32
N ILE A 341 12.59 -8.45 0.00
CA ILE A 341 12.94 -9.74 -0.61
C ILE A 341 14.39 -9.65 -1.10
N PRO A 342 15.25 -10.64 -0.82
CA PRO A 342 16.63 -10.65 -1.30
C PRO A 342 16.73 -10.48 -2.82
N GLU A 343 17.74 -9.78 -3.28
CA GLU A 343 17.92 -9.49 -4.72
C GLU A 343 18.13 -10.78 -5.54
N ASP A 344 18.75 -11.79 -4.96
CA ASP A 344 18.98 -13.10 -5.57
C ASP A 344 17.82 -14.08 -5.42
N HIS A 345 16.72 -13.68 -4.79
CA HIS A 345 15.56 -14.54 -4.62
C HIS A 345 14.98 -14.97 -5.97
N LYS A 346 14.58 -16.24 -6.08
CA LYS A 346 14.11 -16.82 -7.35
C LYS A 346 12.96 -16.04 -8.00
N VAL A 347 12.04 -15.45 -7.21
CA VAL A 347 10.91 -14.66 -7.71
C VAL A 347 11.43 -13.40 -8.39
N THR A 348 12.31 -12.64 -7.73
CA THR A 348 12.94 -11.44 -8.28
C THR A 348 13.66 -11.76 -9.59
N LYS A 349 14.49 -12.81 -9.58
CA LYS A 349 15.25 -13.22 -10.78
C LYS A 349 14.37 -13.71 -11.92
N SER A 350 13.28 -14.42 -11.62
CA SER A 350 12.32 -14.84 -12.65
C SER A 350 11.61 -13.66 -13.31
N LEU A 351 11.22 -12.65 -12.54
CA LEU A 351 10.62 -11.43 -13.07
C LEU A 351 11.62 -10.63 -13.92
N GLU A 352 12.87 -10.47 -13.46
CA GLU A 352 13.93 -9.83 -14.23
C GLU A 352 14.18 -10.55 -15.57
N GLU A 353 14.27 -11.87 -15.55
CA GLU A 353 14.48 -12.68 -16.75
C GLU A 353 13.31 -12.55 -17.73
N ALA A 354 12.08 -12.64 -17.22
CA ALA A 354 10.88 -12.46 -18.05
C ALA A 354 10.84 -11.05 -18.66
N TYR A 355 11.10 -10.03 -17.88
CA TYR A 355 11.14 -8.64 -18.35
C TYR A 355 12.19 -8.45 -19.47
N LYS A 356 13.42 -8.89 -19.25
CA LYS A 356 14.51 -8.77 -20.23
C LYS A 356 14.20 -9.52 -21.53
N ASN A 357 13.60 -10.69 -21.46
CA ASN A 357 13.20 -11.45 -22.64
C ASN A 357 12.04 -10.82 -23.41
N LEU A 358 11.13 -10.15 -22.70
CA LEU A 358 9.99 -9.46 -23.32
C LEU A 358 10.37 -8.06 -23.86
N PHE A 359 11.16 -7.30 -23.13
CA PHE A 359 11.36 -5.87 -23.38
C PHE A 359 12.82 -5.45 -23.55
N GLY A 360 13.80 -6.35 -23.37
CA GLY A 360 15.23 -6.05 -23.40
C GLY A 360 15.74 -5.47 -22.08
N ASP A 361 16.89 -4.82 -22.14
CA ASP A 361 17.55 -4.27 -20.95
C ASP A 361 17.03 -2.88 -20.54
N GLU A 362 16.20 -2.25 -21.37
CA GLU A 362 15.67 -0.92 -21.09
C GLU A 362 14.36 -1.03 -20.27
N ARG A 363 14.26 -0.19 -19.24
CA ARG A 363 13.02 -0.03 -18.49
C ARG A 363 11.99 0.71 -19.34
N ILE A 364 10.80 0.13 -19.47
CA ILE A 364 9.69 0.69 -20.25
C ILE A 364 8.64 1.24 -19.30
N GLY A 365 8.27 2.51 -19.43
CA GLY A 365 7.20 3.16 -18.69
C GLY A 365 6.50 4.20 -19.57
N ALA A 366 5.23 4.48 -19.30
CA ALA A 366 4.38 5.24 -20.20
C ALA A 366 4.74 6.73 -20.30
N HIS A 367 5.05 7.37 -19.17
CA HIS A 367 5.22 8.83 -19.10
C HIS A 367 6.63 9.32 -18.74
N ALA A 368 7.53 8.41 -18.36
CA ALA A 368 8.90 8.80 -18.06
C ALA A 368 9.69 9.09 -19.35
N THR A 369 10.51 10.15 -19.33
CA THR A 369 11.46 10.37 -20.43
C THR A 369 12.42 9.20 -20.56
N VAL A 370 13.00 8.99 -21.74
CA VAL A 370 13.98 7.90 -21.95
C VAL A 370 15.14 8.00 -20.97
N GLU A 371 15.60 9.22 -20.68
CA GLU A 371 16.67 9.49 -19.71
C GLU A 371 16.24 9.11 -18.27
N MET A 372 15.04 9.47 -17.86
CA MET A 372 14.51 9.12 -16.53
C MET A 372 14.36 7.60 -16.35
N ARG A 373 13.94 6.89 -17.41
CA ARG A 373 13.85 5.43 -17.39
C ARG A 373 15.22 4.76 -17.26
N LYS A 374 16.19 5.24 -18.02
CA LYS A 374 17.59 4.74 -17.95
C LYS A 374 18.25 5.02 -16.59
N ALA A 375 17.87 6.11 -15.92
CA ALA A 375 18.40 6.46 -14.61
C ALA A 375 17.83 5.60 -13.46
N ARG A 376 16.74 4.87 -13.70
CA ARG A 376 16.11 4.02 -12.69
C ARG A 376 16.52 2.56 -12.89
N PRO A 377 16.97 1.86 -11.85
CA PRO A 377 17.24 0.43 -11.93
C PRO A 377 15.94 -0.34 -12.25
N LEU A 378 16.06 -1.50 -12.92
CA LEU A 378 14.92 -2.39 -13.17
C LEU A 378 14.34 -2.90 -11.86
N THR A 379 15.21 -3.24 -10.91
CA THR A 379 14.85 -3.76 -9.59
C THR A 379 15.15 -2.71 -8.53
N ASP A 380 14.14 -2.31 -7.76
CA ASP A 380 14.24 -1.23 -6.77
C ASP A 380 13.27 -1.49 -5.60
N LYS A 381 13.08 -0.50 -4.76
CA LYS A 381 12.13 -0.43 -3.66
C LYS A 381 10.92 0.42 -4.03
N TRP A 382 9.78 0.09 -3.46
CA TRP A 382 8.59 0.92 -3.56
C TRP A 382 8.59 2.02 -2.49
N THR A 383 8.14 3.20 -2.86
CA THR A 383 8.14 4.37 -1.96
C THR A 383 6.89 4.42 -1.08
N PHE A 384 5.78 3.90 -1.59
CA PHE A 384 4.48 3.89 -0.94
C PHE A 384 4.25 2.58 -0.19
N SER A 385 3.08 2.43 0.43
CA SER A 385 2.64 1.18 1.03
C SER A 385 1.75 0.40 0.05
N THR A 386 1.61 -0.89 0.24
CA THR A 386 0.85 -1.82 -0.61
C THR A 386 0.39 -3.02 0.19
N ASN A 387 -0.42 -3.89 -0.39
CA ASN A 387 -0.78 -5.20 0.17
C ASN A 387 0.43 -6.08 0.57
N GLY A 388 1.62 -5.79 0.03
CA GLY A 388 2.87 -6.48 0.39
C GLY A 388 3.20 -6.45 1.87
N VAL A 389 2.68 -5.47 2.63
CA VAL A 389 2.85 -5.39 4.09
C VAL A 389 2.24 -6.61 4.81
N SER A 390 1.16 -7.15 4.31
CA SER A 390 0.54 -8.36 4.88
C SER A 390 1.05 -9.63 4.20
N ILE A 391 1.27 -9.60 2.90
CA ILE A 391 1.78 -10.75 2.13
C ILE A 391 3.18 -11.12 2.62
N MET A 392 4.16 -10.28 2.38
CA MET A 392 5.55 -10.54 2.80
C MET A 392 5.81 -10.06 4.23
N GLY A 393 5.37 -8.84 4.58
CA GLY A 393 5.72 -8.22 5.86
C GLY A 393 5.23 -9.00 7.09
N ARG A 394 3.97 -9.42 7.11
CA ARG A 394 3.41 -10.20 8.23
C ARG A 394 3.54 -11.71 8.04
N ASN A 395 3.45 -12.20 6.82
CA ASN A 395 3.28 -13.63 6.58
C ASN A 395 4.47 -14.29 5.86
N GLY A 396 5.49 -13.53 5.45
CA GLY A 396 6.69 -14.07 4.83
C GLY A 396 6.43 -14.77 3.49
N ILE A 397 5.37 -14.40 2.77
CA ILE A 397 5.09 -14.88 1.41
C ILE A 397 5.83 -13.94 0.45
N PRO A 398 6.82 -14.44 -0.31
CA PRO A 398 7.62 -13.61 -1.20
C PRO A 398 6.87 -13.22 -2.46
#